data_df19b42e4c85a88feffc759c32a2dc8c
#
_entry.id   df19b42e4c85a88feffc759c32a2dc8c
#
_cell.length_a   1.000
_cell.length_b   1.000
_cell.length_c   1.000
_cell.angle_alpha   90.00
_cell.angle_beta   90.00
_cell.angle_gamma   90.00
#
_symmetry.space_group_name_H-M   'P 1'
#
loop_
_entity.id
_entity.type
_entity.pdbx_description
1 polymer ?
#
loop_
_entity_poly.entity_id
_entity_poly.type
_entity_poly.pdbx_seq_one_letter_code
_entity_poly.pdbx_strand_id
1 'polypeptide(L)'
;DGDCFFHCIGNALNEKERENDIIYNSDDIRNMISENLTQEQYDMIIGYYRIMKDADDFSEDWDPYQINSLEDFKQKITTSGHEYWGDYILLQVLMNILKCNIFILNCNSYNNDFSIYNTLNDYNRDYDSIFLIYENDCHFKLLGYFEDKIISYFNDKTIPHELKSLYRLN
;
A
#
# COMPACT_ATOMS: atom_id res chain seq x y z
N ASP A 1 11.85 -2.11 9.27
CA ASP A 1 11.51 -0.75 9.67
C ASP A 1 10.04 -0.50 9.32
N GLY A 2 9.38 0.40 10.02
CA GLY A 2 7.95 0.69 9.85
C GLY A 2 7.59 1.43 8.55
N ASP A 3 8.56 1.76 7.72
CA ASP A 3 8.37 2.51 6.49
C ASP A 3 8.34 1.64 5.22
N CYS A 4 8.47 0.31 5.34
CA CYS A 4 8.62 -0.58 4.16
C CYS A 4 7.47 -0.46 3.15
N PHE A 5 6.23 -0.32 3.61
CA PHE A 5 5.07 -0.09 2.76
C PHE A 5 5.21 1.22 1.94
N PHE A 6 5.53 2.31 2.61
CA PHE A 6 5.69 3.63 1.98
C PHE A 6 6.89 3.67 1.04
N HIS A 7 7.99 2.99 1.38
CA HIS A 7 9.15 2.83 0.49
C HIS A 7 8.77 2.11 -0.81
N CYS A 8 7.98 1.05 -0.73
CA CYS A 8 7.53 0.33 -1.92
C CYS A 8 6.74 1.23 -2.87
N ILE A 9 5.80 2.01 -2.34
CA ILE A 9 5.00 2.96 -3.13
C ILE A 9 5.90 4.04 -3.74
N GLY A 10 6.78 4.64 -2.94
CA GLY A 10 7.74 5.64 -3.42
C GLY A 10 8.62 5.11 -4.55
N ASN A 11 9.16 3.90 -4.40
CA ASN A 11 10.02 3.27 -5.41
C ASN A 11 9.27 3.00 -6.73
N ALA A 12 8.01 2.58 -6.67
CA ALA A 12 7.19 2.38 -7.87
C ALA A 12 6.94 3.71 -8.60
N LEU A 13 6.61 4.77 -7.86
CA LEU A 13 6.43 6.10 -8.43
C LEU A 13 7.73 6.67 -9.01
N ASN A 14 8.86 6.45 -8.37
CA ASN A 14 10.17 6.87 -8.87
C ASN A 14 10.50 6.21 -10.21
N GLU A 15 10.08 4.97 -10.41
CA GLU A 15 10.22 4.32 -11.71
C GLU A 15 9.37 4.99 -12.79
N LYS A 16 8.11 5.32 -12.49
CA LYS A 16 7.21 6.03 -13.39
C LYS A 16 7.74 7.41 -13.78
N GLU A 17 8.23 8.16 -12.78
CA GLU A 17 8.66 9.56 -12.92
C GLU A 17 10.16 9.71 -13.25
N ARG A 18 10.84 8.62 -13.64
CA ARG A 18 12.30 8.59 -13.89
C ARG A 18 12.78 9.69 -14.85
N GLU A 19 11.96 10.09 -15.82
CA GLU A 19 12.30 11.13 -16.80
C GLU A 19 12.10 12.55 -16.25
N ASN A 20 11.42 12.71 -15.12
CA ASN A 20 11.05 14.02 -14.57
C ASN A 20 11.95 14.47 -13.41
N ASP A 21 13.00 13.72 -13.08
CA ASP A 21 13.90 13.96 -11.93
C ASP A 21 13.19 14.10 -10.58
N ILE A 22 11.95 13.59 -10.46
CA ILE A 22 11.19 13.57 -9.21
C ILE A 22 11.54 12.29 -8.46
N ILE A 23 11.94 12.45 -7.20
CA ILE A 23 12.26 11.33 -6.31
C ILE A 23 11.34 11.39 -5.10
N TYR A 24 10.51 10.34 -4.93
CA TYR A 24 9.67 10.16 -3.76
C TYR A 24 10.39 9.31 -2.70
N ASN A 25 10.35 9.73 -1.46
CA ASN A 25 10.73 8.94 -0.29
C ASN A 25 9.50 8.52 0.53
N SER A 26 9.69 7.79 1.62
CA SER A 26 8.59 7.34 2.49
C SER A 26 7.81 8.51 3.10
N ASP A 27 8.49 9.58 3.50
CA ASP A 27 7.85 10.75 4.09
C ASP A 27 6.98 11.50 3.07
N ASP A 28 7.40 11.55 1.80
CA ASP A 28 6.59 12.14 0.73
C ASP A 28 5.27 11.38 0.55
N ILE A 29 5.30 10.04 0.60
CA ILE A 29 4.10 9.21 0.51
C ILE A 29 3.21 9.39 1.73
N ARG A 30 3.78 9.41 2.94
CA ARG A 30 3.03 9.69 4.18
C ARG A 30 2.34 11.05 4.13
N ASN A 31 3.04 12.08 3.71
CA ASN A 31 2.49 13.43 3.55
C ASN A 31 1.38 13.47 2.50
N MET A 32 1.58 12.81 1.35
CA MET A 32 0.57 12.72 0.30
C MET A 32 -0.74 12.10 0.80
N ILE A 33 -0.68 11.01 1.58
CA ILE A 33 -1.85 10.41 2.20
C ILE A 33 -2.50 11.39 3.18
N SER A 34 -1.71 11.96 4.09
CA SER A 34 -2.19 12.89 5.12
C SER A 34 -2.91 14.11 4.50
N GLU A 35 -2.32 14.72 3.48
CA GLU A 35 -2.89 15.91 2.83
C GLU A 35 -4.23 15.63 2.12
N ASN A 36 -4.40 14.41 1.59
CA ASN A 36 -5.59 14.02 0.82
C ASN A 36 -6.62 13.21 1.61
N LEU A 37 -6.36 12.90 2.88
CA LEU A 37 -7.28 12.14 3.71
C LEU A 37 -8.52 12.96 4.06
N THR A 38 -9.70 12.40 3.75
CA THR A 38 -10.98 13.04 4.06
C THR A 38 -11.51 12.61 5.43
N GLN A 39 -12.49 13.36 5.97
CA GLN A 39 -13.16 12.99 7.22
C GLN A 39 -13.84 11.61 7.11
N GLU A 40 -14.49 11.34 6.00
CA GLU A 40 -15.17 10.05 5.76
C GLU A 40 -14.16 8.88 5.75
N GLN A 41 -13.02 9.05 5.09
CA GLN A 41 -11.95 8.04 5.07
C GLN A 41 -11.36 7.83 6.47
N TYR A 42 -11.13 8.90 7.22
CA TYR A 42 -10.68 8.83 8.61
C TYR A 42 -11.66 8.04 9.47
N ASP A 43 -12.95 8.36 9.42
CA ASP A 43 -13.99 7.71 10.21
C ASP A 43 -14.03 6.20 9.91
N MET A 44 -13.91 5.82 8.64
CA MET A 44 -13.87 4.42 8.21
C MET A 44 -12.62 3.70 8.73
N ILE A 45 -11.45 4.28 8.55
CA ILE A 45 -10.16 3.66 8.90
C ILE A 45 -10.02 3.52 10.40
N ILE A 46 -10.29 4.57 11.16
CA ILE A 46 -10.22 4.54 12.63
C ILE A 46 -11.25 3.58 13.20
N GLY A 47 -12.46 3.57 12.64
CA GLY A 47 -13.49 2.61 13.03
C GLY A 47 -13.02 1.17 12.85
N TYR A 48 -12.37 0.87 11.72
CA TYR A 48 -11.81 -0.45 11.45
C TYR A 48 -10.67 -0.82 12.42
N TYR A 49 -9.72 0.08 12.68
CA TYR A 49 -8.65 -0.16 13.63
C TYR A 49 -9.16 -0.39 15.07
N ARG A 50 -10.23 0.31 15.48
CA ARG A 50 -10.87 0.07 16.78
C ARG A 50 -11.51 -1.32 16.85
N ILE A 51 -12.17 -1.77 15.79
CA ILE A 51 -12.71 -3.14 15.72
C ILE A 51 -11.59 -4.18 15.83
N MET A 52 -10.48 -3.97 15.11
CA MET A 52 -9.30 -4.85 15.22
C MET A 52 -8.73 -4.85 16.64
N LYS A 53 -8.66 -3.69 17.28
CA LYS A 53 -8.19 -3.57 18.68
C LYS A 53 -9.07 -4.34 19.64
N ASP A 54 -10.38 -4.22 19.50
CA ASP A 54 -11.35 -4.94 20.34
C ASP A 54 -11.32 -6.47 20.13
N ALA A 55 -10.88 -6.90 18.95
CA ALA A 55 -10.71 -8.31 18.59
C ALA A 55 -9.32 -8.87 18.91
N ASP A 56 -8.44 -8.12 19.58
CA ASP A 56 -7.02 -8.46 19.81
C ASP A 56 -6.22 -8.75 18.52
N ASP A 57 -6.63 -8.15 17.38
CA ASP A 57 -6.01 -8.33 16.04
C ASP A 57 -5.26 -7.07 15.57
N PHE A 58 -5.15 -6.06 16.41
CA PHE A 58 -4.42 -4.84 16.12
C PHE A 58 -2.97 -4.96 16.58
N SER A 59 -2.06 -5.05 15.62
CA SER A 59 -0.65 -5.37 15.86
C SER A 59 0.28 -4.17 16.05
N GLU A 60 -0.23 -2.93 15.93
CA GLU A 60 0.57 -1.73 16.09
C GLU A 60 0.73 -1.31 17.57
N ASP A 61 1.81 -0.58 17.87
CA ASP A 61 2.17 -0.17 19.23
C ASP A 61 1.43 1.09 19.74
N TRP A 62 0.38 1.53 19.05
CA TRP A 62 -0.44 2.67 19.44
C TRP A 62 -1.91 2.26 19.64
N ASP A 63 -2.68 3.14 20.31
CA ASP A 63 -4.08 2.87 20.60
C ASP A 63 -5.00 3.72 19.71
N PRO A 64 -5.81 3.10 18.81
CA PRO A 64 -6.73 3.84 17.95
C PRO A 64 -7.83 4.59 18.71
N TYR A 65 -8.08 4.27 19.98
CA TYR A 65 -8.99 5.03 20.83
C TYR A 65 -8.42 6.36 21.34
N GLN A 66 -7.09 6.55 21.23
CA GLN A 66 -6.44 7.82 21.55
C GLN A 66 -6.44 8.81 20.38
N ILE A 67 -6.81 8.38 19.18
CA ILE A 67 -6.99 9.24 18.01
C ILE A 67 -8.40 9.81 18.04
N ASN A 68 -8.55 11.12 18.25
CA ASN A 68 -9.84 11.76 18.48
C ASN A 68 -10.31 12.67 17.34
N SER A 69 -9.44 12.92 16.36
CA SER A 69 -9.73 13.80 15.24
C SER A 69 -9.00 13.37 13.97
N LEU A 70 -9.46 13.88 12.82
CA LEU A 70 -8.77 13.74 11.55
C LEU A 70 -7.33 14.29 11.64
N GLU A 71 -7.14 15.42 12.32
CA GLU A 71 -5.81 16.04 12.49
C GLU A 71 -4.86 15.17 13.33
N ASP A 72 -5.35 14.55 14.41
CA ASP A 72 -4.54 13.59 15.20
C ASP A 72 -4.10 12.42 14.32
N PHE A 73 -5.00 11.92 13.47
CA PHE A 73 -4.67 10.79 12.59
C PHE A 73 -3.70 11.20 11.47
N LYS A 74 -3.88 12.38 10.87
CA LYS A 74 -2.93 12.94 9.90
C LYS A 74 -1.53 13.05 10.49
N GLN A 75 -1.43 13.57 11.71
CA GLN A 75 -0.17 13.66 12.42
C GLN A 75 0.44 12.26 12.66
N LYS A 76 -0.38 11.28 13.04
CA LYS A 76 0.07 9.90 13.24
C LYS A 76 0.65 9.29 11.96
N ILE A 77 -0.04 9.45 10.83
CA ILE A 77 0.42 8.93 9.52
C ILE A 77 1.76 9.54 9.12
N THR A 78 1.98 10.83 9.38
CA THR A 78 3.22 11.52 8.99
C THR A 78 4.42 11.20 9.88
N THR A 79 4.21 10.50 11.00
CA THR A 79 5.31 10.06 11.86
C THR A 79 6.00 8.85 11.24
N SER A 80 7.27 9.00 10.86
CA SER A 80 8.08 7.94 10.25
C SER A 80 8.53 6.87 11.25
N GLY A 81 8.96 5.73 10.74
CA GLY A 81 9.47 4.63 11.53
C GLY A 81 8.38 3.71 12.10
N HIS A 82 8.55 3.28 13.34
CA HIS A 82 7.69 2.26 13.96
C HIS A 82 6.40 2.78 14.58
N GLU A 83 6.16 4.08 14.60
CA GLU A 83 4.98 4.64 15.24
C GLU A 83 3.69 4.49 14.44
N TYR A 84 3.79 4.38 13.13
CA TYR A 84 2.67 4.06 12.25
C TYR A 84 3.16 3.24 11.06
N TRP A 85 2.75 1.99 11.01
CA TRP A 85 3.05 1.08 9.91
C TRP A 85 1.98 1.21 8.83
N GLY A 86 2.37 1.37 7.59
CA GLY A 86 1.41 1.31 6.48
C GLY A 86 0.89 -0.11 6.31
N ASP A 87 -0.40 -0.22 6.02
CA ASP A 87 -1.07 -1.49 5.80
C ASP A 87 -2.05 -1.43 4.62
N TYR A 88 -2.71 -2.56 4.37
CA TYR A 88 -3.68 -2.69 3.28
C TYR A 88 -4.91 -1.79 3.45
N ILE A 89 -5.20 -1.27 4.64
CA ILE A 89 -6.34 -0.37 4.88
C ILE A 89 -6.12 0.96 4.19
N LEU A 90 -4.87 1.42 4.10
CA LEU A 90 -4.50 2.62 3.36
C LEU A 90 -4.53 2.46 1.84
N LEU A 91 -4.56 1.23 1.32
CA LEU A 91 -4.51 0.99 -0.13
C LEU A 91 -5.60 1.71 -0.88
N GLN A 92 -6.83 1.70 -0.38
CA GLN A 92 -7.94 2.36 -1.06
C GLN A 92 -7.72 3.86 -1.18
N VAL A 93 -7.22 4.49 -0.12
CA VAL A 93 -6.89 5.92 -0.13
C VAL A 93 -5.78 6.19 -1.15
N LEU A 94 -4.71 5.41 -1.12
CA LEU A 94 -3.60 5.53 -2.07
C LEU A 94 -4.04 5.31 -3.52
N MET A 95 -4.84 4.30 -3.80
CA MET A 95 -5.35 4.04 -5.15
C MET A 95 -6.15 5.23 -5.68
N ASN A 96 -6.94 5.86 -4.84
CA ASN A 96 -7.71 7.05 -5.22
C ASN A 96 -6.81 8.28 -5.46
N ILE A 97 -5.79 8.48 -4.63
CA ILE A 97 -4.86 9.61 -4.76
C ILE A 97 -3.97 9.44 -6.00
N LEU A 98 -3.38 8.24 -6.15
CA LEU A 98 -2.40 7.96 -7.19
C LEU A 98 -3.03 7.62 -8.55
N LYS A 99 -4.34 7.35 -8.61
CA LYS A 99 -5.02 6.79 -9.79
C LYS A 99 -4.31 5.55 -10.31
N CYS A 100 -4.06 4.61 -9.41
CA CYS A 100 -3.26 3.42 -9.63
C CYS A 100 -3.94 2.22 -8.99
N ASN A 101 -3.92 1.07 -9.67
CA ASN A 101 -4.30 -0.20 -9.05
C ASN A 101 -3.14 -0.70 -8.19
N ILE A 102 -3.43 -1.11 -6.97
CA ILE A 102 -2.42 -1.69 -6.06
C ILE A 102 -2.89 -3.06 -5.63
N PHE A 103 -2.07 -4.07 -5.92
CA PHE A 103 -2.34 -5.46 -5.60
C PHE A 103 -1.36 -5.96 -4.54
N ILE A 104 -1.83 -6.84 -3.65
CA ILE A 104 -0.98 -7.49 -2.66
C ILE A 104 -0.95 -9.00 -2.94
N LEU A 105 0.25 -9.54 -2.93
CA LEU A 105 0.54 -10.97 -2.93
C LEU A 105 1.11 -11.35 -1.56
N ASN A 106 0.38 -12.15 -0.80
CA ASN A 106 0.90 -12.71 0.44
C ASN A 106 1.92 -13.80 0.12
N CYS A 107 3.04 -13.77 0.79
CA CYS A 107 4.10 -14.75 0.68
C CYS A 107 4.49 -15.27 2.06
N ASN A 108 4.41 -16.57 2.24
CA ASN A 108 5.04 -17.24 3.37
C ASN A 108 6.34 -17.87 2.87
N SER A 109 7.47 -17.22 3.15
CA SER A 109 8.78 -17.64 2.66
C SER A 109 9.29 -18.95 3.31
N TYR A 110 8.70 -19.37 4.43
CA TYR A 110 9.10 -20.61 5.10
C TYR A 110 8.61 -21.87 4.39
N ASN A 111 7.46 -21.79 3.74
CA ASN A 111 6.86 -22.92 3.02
C ASN A 111 6.64 -22.64 1.52
N ASN A 112 7.13 -21.49 1.01
CA ASN A 112 6.91 -21.04 -0.37
C ASN A 112 5.43 -21.00 -0.77
N ASP A 113 4.56 -20.65 0.16
CA ASP A 113 3.14 -20.51 -0.09
C ASP A 113 2.81 -19.08 -0.49
N PHE A 114 1.99 -18.94 -1.54
CA PHE A 114 1.55 -17.65 -2.06
C PHE A 114 0.02 -17.63 -2.12
N SER A 115 -0.54 -16.53 -1.64
CA SER A 115 -1.98 -16.29 -1.71
C SER A 115 -2.28 -14.86 -2.13
N ILE A 116 -3.42 -14.69 -2.81
CA ILE A 116 -3.88 -13.36 -3.20
C ILE A 116 -4.51 -12.68 -1.98
N TYR A 117 -4.14 -11.43 -1.76
CA TYR A 117 -4.89 -10.57 -0.86
C TYR A 117 -6.01 -9.91 -1.65
N ASN A 118 -7.26 -10.22 -1.33
CA ASN A 118 -8.40 -9.58 -1.97
C ASN A 118 -8.51 -8.13 -1.49
N THR A 119 -8.17 -7.19 -2.35
CA THR A 119 -8.49 -5.79 -2.14
C THR A 119 -9.97 -5.54 -2.45
N LEU A 120 -10.60 -4.63 -1.72
CA LEU A 120 -12.00 -4.27 -1.92
C LEU A 120 -12.25 -3.44 -3.19
N ASN A 121 -11.19 -3.14 -3.94
CA ASN A 121 -11.26 -2.25 -5.10
C ASN A 121 -11.31 -3.04 -6.40
N ASP A 122 -12.20 -2.62 -7.28
CA ASP A 122 -12.27 -3.13 -8.65
C ASP A 122 -11.07 -2.68 -9.47
N TYR A 123 -10.57 -3.59 -10.31
CA TYR A 123 -9.52 -3.29 -11.27
C TYR A 123 -9.99 -2.26 -12.31
N ASN A 124 -9.25 -1.17 -12.43
CA ASN A 124 -9.48 -0.17 -13.45
C ASN A 124 -8.40 -0.26 -14.55
N ARG A 125 -8.79 -0.61 -15.77
CA ARG A 125 -7.88 -0.78 -16.91
C ARG A 125 -7.19 0.50 -17.37
N ASP A 126 -7.80 1.65 -17.07
CA ASP A 126 -7.26 2.95 -17.44
C ASP A 126 -6.16 3.42 -16.47
N TYR A 127 -6.00 2.69 -15.34
CA TYR A 127 -4.97 2.97 -14.35
C TYR A 127 -3.78 2.05 -14.53
N ASP A 128 -2.60 2.56 -14.25
CA ASP A 128 -1.41 1.75 -14.09
C ASP A 128 -1.50 0.90 -12.82
N SER A 129 -0.66 -0.12 -12.70
CA SER A 129 -0.73 -1.09 -11.63
C SER A 129 0.61 -1.30 -10.93
N ILE A 130 0.57 -1.47 -9.61
CA ILE A 130 1.69 -1.85 -8.76
C ILE A 130 1.33 -3.14 -8.03
N PHE A 131 2.31 -4.00 -7.83
CA PHE A 131 2.16 -5.25 -7.09
C PHE A 131 3.11 -5.25 -5.90
N LEU A 132 2.57 -5.43 -4.71
CA LEU A 132 3.33 -5.56 -3.47
C LEU A 132 3.34 -7.00 -3.01
N ILE A 133 4.46 -7.45 -2.49
CA ILE A 133 4.57 -8.72 -1.77
C ILE A 133 4.51 -8.41 -0.28
N TYR A 134 3.57 -9.04 0.42
CA TYR A 134 3.48 -9.00 1.88
C TYR A 134 4.05 -10.30 2.42
N GLU A 135 5.24 -10.23 3.00
CA GLU A 135 6.02 -11.39 3.39
C GLU A 135 5.93 -11.65 4.89
N ASN A 136 5.55 -12.88 5.26
CA ASN A 136 5.52 -13.37 6.64
C ASN A 136 4.73 -12.46 7.59
N ASP A 137 3.66 -11.85 7.12
CA ASP A 137 2.75 -10.96 7.87
C ASP A 137 3.45 -9.75 8.52
N CYS A 138 4.60 -9.33 8.01
CA CYS A 138 5.34 -8.24 8.63
C CYS A 138 6.11 -7.32 7.67
N HIS A 139 6.33 -7.69 6.42
CA HIS A 139 7.20 -6.92 5.55
C HIS A 139 6.66 -6.77 4.13
N PHE A 140 6.62 -5.53 3.64
CA PHE A 140 6.27 -5.23 2.25
C PHE A 140 7.52 -5.14 1.37
N LYS A 141 7.41 -5.71 0.17
CA LYS A 141 8.39 -5.61 -0.91
C LYS A 141 7.68 -5.20 -2.19
N LEU A 142 8.35 -4.42 -3.04
CA LEU A 142 7.87 -4.11 -4.37
C LEU A 142 8.16 -5.29 -5.31
N LEU A 143 7.14 -5.77 -6.01
CA LEU A 143 7.32 -6.80 -7.02
C LEU A 143 7.88 -6.17 -8.29
N GLY A 144 9.02 -6.67 -8.75
CA GLY A 144 9.61 -6.35 -10.05
C GLY A 144 9.50 -7.51 -11.00
N TYR A 145 9.21 -7.24 -12.27
CA TYR A 145 9.27 -8.21 -13.36
C TYR A 145 10.47 -7.91 -14.24
N PHE A 146 11.26 -8.93 -14.52
CA PHE A 146 12.46 -8.81 -15.34
C PHE A 146 12.26 -9.41 -16.73
N GLU A 147 12.41 -8.57 -17.72
CA GLU A 147 12.50 -8.98 -19.13
C GLU A 147 13.86 -8.56 -19.68
N ASP A 148 14.03 -7.33 -20.15
CA ASP A 148 15.32 -6.72 -20.47
C ASP A 148 15.83 -5.83 -19.33
N LYS A 149 14.91 -5.32 -18.53
CA LYS A 149 15.12 -4.53 -17.32
C LYS A 149 14.06 -4.88 -16.28
N ILE A 150 14.30 -4.51 -15.03
CA ILE A 150 13.30 -4.65 -13.98
C ILE A 150 12.24 -3.56 -14.16
N ILE A 151 10.98 -3.98 -14.21
CA ILE A 151 9.80 -3.11 -14.26
C ILE A 151 8.96 -3.41 -13.04
N SER A 152 8.51 -2.39 -12.32
CA SER A 152 7.65 -2.49 -11.13
C SER A 152 6.38 -1.63 -11.24
N TYR A 153 6.21 -0.91 -12.34
CA TYR A 153 5.06 -0.08 -12.65
C TYR A 153 4.52 -0.46 -14.02
N PHE A 154 3.27 -0.92 -14.09
CA PHE A 154 2.71 -1.57 -15.28
C PHE A 154 1.45 -0.83 -15.77
N ASN A 155 1.27 -0.72 -17.08
CA ASN A 155 -0.04 -0.46 -17.66
C ASN A 155 -0.76 -1.77 -17.97
N ASP A 156 -2.03 -1.73 -18.37
CA ASP A 156 -2.83 -2.94 -18.64
C ASP A 156 -2.18 -3.90 -19.64
N LYS A 157 -1.40 -3.38 -20.60
CA LYS A 157 -0.73 -4.18 -21.63
C LYS A 157 0.59 -4.79 -21.18
N THR A 158 1.23 -4.19 -20.19
CA THR A 158 2.56 -4.61 -19.69
C THR A 158 2.50 -5.43 -18.42
N ILE A 159 1.31 -5.59 -17.81
CA ILE A 159 1.16 -6.52 -16.69
C ILE A 159 1.54 -7.93 -17.15
N PRO A 160 2.47 -8.61 -16.46
CA PRO A 160 2.84 -9.99 -16.76
C PRO A 160 1.63 -10.93 -16.81
N HIS A 161 1.61 -11.84 -17.78
CA HIS A 161 0.49 -12.78 -17.96
C HIS A 161 0.21 -13.60 -16.71
N GLU A 162 1.25 -13.99 -15.98
CA GLU A 162 1.15 -14.76 -14.74
C GLU A 162 0.36 -13.99 -13.66
N LEU A 163 0.62 -12.67 -13.54
CA LEU A 163 -0.10 -11.82 -12.60
C LEU A 163 -1.54 -11.57 -13.06
N LYS A 164 -1.76 -11.35 -14.37
CA LYS A 164 -3.13 -11.25 -14.90
C LYS A 164 -3.95 -12.50 -14.62
N SER A 165 -3.37 -13.66 -14.83
CA SER A 165 -4.04 -14.94 -14.56
C SER A 165 -4.31 -15.13 -13.09
N LEU A 166 -3.34 -14.84 -12.22
CA LEU A 166 -3.46 -14.99 -10.78
C LEU A 166 -4.58 -14.13 -10.20
N TYR A 167 -4.66 -12.86 -10.60
CA TYR A 167 -5.67 -11.89 -10.15
C TYR A 167 -6.94 -11.89 -11.01
N ARG A 168 -7.04 -12.75 -12.04
CA ARG A 168 -8.17 -12.85 -12.96
C ARG A 168 -8.52 -11.51 -13.64
N LEU A 169 -7.50 -10.77 -14.03
CA LEU A 169 -7.64 -9.51 -14.75
C LEU A 169 -7.86 -9.82 -16.25
N ASN A 170 -9.04 -9.52 -16.76
CA ASN A 170 -9.42 -9.74 -18.16
C ASN A 170 -9.51 -8.44 -18.95
#